data_c9384bb0bd2e7b32910d03886c3656d4
#
_entry.id   c9384bb0bd2e7b32910d03886c3656d4
#
_cell.length_a   1.000
_cell.length_b   1.000
_cell.length_c   1.000
_cell.angle_alpha   90.00
_cell.angle_beta   90.00
_cell.angle_gamma   90.00
#
_symmetry.space_group_name_H-M   'P 1'
#
loop_
_entity.id
_entity.type
_entity.pdbx_description
1 polymer ?
#
loop_
_entity_poly.entity_id
_entity_poly.type
_entity_poly.pdbx_seq_one_letter_code
_entity_poly.pdbx_strand_id
1 'polypeptide(L)'
;VVAGPAVRYFEVVSKGIVDAYAAVTPLDVISFNLAPATTGILKMKDLGTAGSFALVVNPKKWAEISEADRKTITALGGTAFAARMGAMDEAINSALKRLSDGGVKTVEASPQLNADLKKAYAFLAEEWVKEVGKRGIDGTAALTFYRERVVADK
;
A
#
# COMPACT_ATOMS: atom_id res chain seq x y z
N VAL A 1 -8.14 19.18 1.89
CA VAL A 1 -7.28 18.01 1.65
C VAL A 1 -5.99 18.47 0.96
N VAL A 2 -4.85 18.04 1.46
CA VAL A 2 -3.53 18.27 0.86
C VAL A 2 -3.07 16.96 0.24
N ALA A 3 -2.96 16.91 -1.08
CA ALA A 3 -2.45 15.75 -1.78
C ALA A 3 -0.96 15.93 -2.11
N GLY A 4 -0.18 14.88 -1.93
CA GLY A 4 1.25 14.92 -2.22
C GLY A 4 1.95 13.59 -1.98
N PRO A 5 3.22 13.45 -2.37
CA PRO A 5 3.98 12.25 -2.13
C PRO A 5 4.24 12.05 -0.63
N ALA A 6 4.19 10.80 -0.18
CA ALA A 6 4.33 10.44 1.24
C ALA A 6 5.64 10.94 1.88
N VAL A 7 6.71 11.09 1.11
CA VAL A 7 7.99 11.65 1.58
C VAL A 7 7.89 13.09 2.08
N ARG A 8 6.82 13.81 1.74
CA ARG A 8 6.55 15.17 2.24
C ARG A 8 5.65 15.22 3.47
N TYR A 9 5.14 14.08 3.93
CA TYR A 9 4.20 14.03 5.07
C TYR A 9 4.81 14.63 6.33
N PHE A 10 6.07 14.35 6.62
CA PHE A 10 6.73 14.92 7.78
C PHE A 10 6.66 16.46 7.80
N GLU A 11 6.93 17.10 6.67
CA GLU A 11 6.89 18.56 6.56
C GLU A 11 5.48 19.11 6.81
N VAL A 12 4.48 18.49 6.20
CA VAL A 12 3.09 18.94 6.27
C VAL A 12 2.49 18.71 7.66
N VAL A 13 2.77 17.56 8.27
CA VAL A 13 2.28 17.19 9.60
C VAL A 13 2.98 17.99 10.69
N SER A 14 4.32 18.09 10.65
CA SER A 14 5.08 18.78 11.68
C SER A 14 4.82 20.29 11.74
N LYS A 15 4.40 20.89 10.62
CA LYS A 15 3.97 22.30 10.57
C LYS A 15 2.50 22.51 10.94
N GLY A 16 1.77 21.46 11.30
CA GLY A 16 0.35 21.55 11.64
C GLY A 16 -0.54 21.98 10.47
N ILE A 17 -0.13 21.73 9.22
CA ILE A 17 -0.93 22.06 8.04
C ILE A 17 -2.12 21.11 7.90
N VAL A 18 -2.00 19.90 8.43
CA VAL A 18 -3.05 18.88 8.47
C VAL A 18 -3.13 18.26 9.86
N ASP A 19 -4.32 17.86 10.27
CA ASP A 19 -4.61 17.19 11.55
C ASP A 19 -4.57 15.67 11.43
N ALA A 20 -4.60 15.14 10.20
CA ALA A 20 -4.59 13.71 9.92
C ALA A 20 -3.93 13.42 8.57
N TYR A 21 -3.47 12.20 8.40
CA TYR A 21 -2.91 11.70 7.16
C TYR A 21 -3.36 10.26 6.90
N ALA A 22 -3.33 9.82 5.65
CA ALA A 22 -3.79 8.51 5.22
C ALA A 22 -2.83 7.91 4.18
N ALA A 23 -3.09 6.66 3.81
CA ALA A 23 -2.35 5.94 2.76
C ALA A 23 -0.89 5.63 3.10
N VAL A 24 -0.59 5.44 4.38
CA VAL A 24 0.71 4.97 4.88
C VAL A 24 0.51 3.82 5.87
N THR A 25 1.48 2.92 5.92
CA THR A 25 1.49 1.82 6.89
C THR A 25 2.09 2.27 8.23
N PRO A 26 1.90 1.52 9.33
CA PRO A 26 2.62 1.77 10.58
C PRO A 26 4.14 1.83 10.43
N LEU A 27 4.70 1.05 9.49
CA LEU A 27 6.12 1.09 9.18
C LEU A 27 6.53 2.43 8.56
N ASP A 28 5.71 2.97 7.67
CA ASP A 28 5.93 4.29 7.06
C ASP A 28 5.86 5.40 8.09
N VAL A 29 4.96 5.30 9.07
CA VAL A 29 4.87 6.27 10.18
C VAL A 29 6.22 6.40 10.91
N ILE A 30 6.90 5.26 11.11
CA ILE A 30 8.24 5.26 11.71
C ILE A 30 9.29 5.77 10.70
N SER A 31 9.28 5.24 9.48
CA SER A 31 10.29 5.52 8.45
C SER A 31 10.29 6.98 7.99
N PHE A 32 9.12 7.63 7.97
CA PHE A 32 8.98 9.06 7.65
C PHE A 32 9.01 9.97 8.88
N ASN A 33 9.40 9.42 10.05
CA ASN A 33 9.50 10.17 11.31
C ASN A 33 8.20 10.89 11.71
N LEU A 34 7.04 10.26 11.45
CA LEU A 34 5.72 10.81 11.78
C LEU A 34 5.28 10.47 13.21
N ALA A 35 5.92 9.47 13.85
CA ALA A 35 5.55 8.98 15.15
C ALA A 35 5.41 10.09 16.23
N PRO A 36 6.30 11.09 16.32
CA PRO A 36 6.18 12.16 17.33
C PRO A 36 4.90 13.00 17.19
N ALA A 37 4.33 13.08 15.99
CA ALA A 37 3.10 13.83 15.71
C ALA A 37 1.85 12.93 15.60
N THR A 38 2.00 11.61 15.82
CA THR A 38 0.92 10.65 15.71
C THR A 38 0.40 10.26 17.09
N THR A 39 -0.82 10.65 17.41
CA THR A 39 -1.46 10.32 18.70
C THR A 39 -2.42 9.13 18.59
N GLY A 40 -2.89 8.81 17.38
CA GLY A 40 -3.83 7.72 17.15
C GLY A 40 -3.78 7.17 15.74
N ILE A 41 -4.15 5.91 15.60
CA ILE A 41 -4.33 5.20 14.34
C ILE A 41 -5.77 4.69 14.28
N LEU A 42 -6.49 5.08 13.23
CA LEU A 42 -7.80 4.53 12.93
C LEU A 42 -7.65 3.34 11.98
N LYS A 43 -7.99 2.15 12.45
CA LYS A 43 -8.04 0.94 11.62
C LYS A 43 -9.41 0.79 10.98
N MET A 44 -9.43 0.59 9.69
CA MET A 44 -10.64 0.39 8.90
C MET A 44 -10.64 -1.03 8.35
N LYS A 45 -11.78 -1.71 8.51
CA LYS A 45 -11.97 -3.04 7.96
C LYS A 45 -12.26 -2.95 6.45
N ASP A 46 -11.60 -3.78 5.68
CA ASP A 46 -11.78 -3.88 4.21
C ASP A 46 -11.49 -2.58 3.43
N LEU A 47 -10.84 -1.64 4.07
CA LEU A 47 -10.35 -0.41 3.45
C LEU A 47 -8.86 -0.27 3.73
N GLY A 48 -8.11 0.00 2.69
CA GLY A 48 -6.68 0.17 2.78
C GLY A 48 -6.09 0.59 1.46
N THR A 49 -4.80 0.88 1.47
CA THR A 49 -4.02 1.10 0.26
C THR A 49 -3.11 -0.08 0.04
N ALA A 50 -3.16 -0.65 -1.16
CA ALA A 50 -2.18 -1.62 -1.61
C ALA A 50 -1.29 -0.96 -2.65
N GLY A 51 -0.01 -0.79 -2.34
CA GLY A 51 0.99 -0.34 -3.30
C GLY A 51 1.45 -1.51 -4.17
N SER A 52 1.36 -1.34 -5.49
CA SER A 52 2.02 -2.27 -6.41
C SER A 52 3.41 -1.73 -6.73
N PHE A 53 4.42 -2.57 -6.57
CA PHE A 53 5.80 -2.22 -6.86
C PHE A 53 6.35 -3.08 -7.99
N ALA A 54 7.18 -2.48 -8.83
CA ALA A 54 7.90 -3.18 -9.88
C ALA A 54 9.39 -2.90 -9.75
N LEU A 55 10.20 -3.94 -9.84
CA LEU A 55 11.63 -3.80 -10.04
C LEU A 55 11.87 -3.61 -11.53
N VAL A 56 12.35 -2.44 -11.90
CA VAL A 56 12.63 -2.11 -13.31
C VAL A 56 14.13 -1.95 -13.54
N VAL A 57 14.59 -2.43 -14.69
CA VAL A 57 15.98 -2.35 -15.08
C VAL A 57 16.09 -1.63 -16.43
N ASN A 58 17.08 -0.76 -16.58
CA ASN A 58 17.38 -0.13 -17.86
C ASN A 58 17.76 -1.19 -18.89
N PRO A 59 17.11 -1.25 -20.08
CA PRO A 59 17.36 -2.31 -21.07
C PRO A 59 18.83 -2.38 -21.53
N LYS A 60 19.53 -1.25 -21.65
CA LYS A 60 20.95 -1.23 -22.01
C LYS A 60 21.80 -1.87 -20.92
N LYS A 61 21.51 -1.55 -19.65
CA LYS A 61 22.22 -2.17 -18.51
C LYS A 61 21.88 -3.66 -18.35
N TRP A 62 20.64 -4.04 -18.64
CA TRP A 62 20.24 -5.44 -18.67
C TRP A 62 21.02 -6.24 -19.70
N ALA A 63 21.26 -5.67 -20.88
CA ALA A 63 22.02 -6.30 -21.96
C ALA A 63 23.52 -6.49 -21.63
N GLU A 64 24.09 -5.67 -20.74
CA GLU A 64 25.49 -5.79 -20.28
C GLU A 64 25.69 -6.93 -19.26
N ILE A 65 24.61 -7.45 -18.67
CA ILE A 65 24.64 -8.56 -17.71
C ILE A 65 24.75 -9.88 -18.47
N SER A 66 25.54 -10.83 -17.96
CA SER A 66 25.65 -12.14 -18.56
C SER A 66 24.30 -12.86 -18.62
N GLU A 67 24.12 -13.75 -19.59
CA GLU A 67 22.87 -14.53 -19.71
C GLU A 67 22.60 -15.37 -18.45
N ALA A 68 23.64 -15.98 -17.87
CA ALA A 68 23.55 -16.77 -16.65
C ALA A 68 23.06 -15.93 -15.47
N ASP A 69 23.59 -14.71 -15.30
CA ASP A 69 23.19 -13.81 -14.24
C ASP A 69 21.77 -13.27 -14.47
N ARG A 70 21.41 -12.93 -15.71
CA ARG A 70 20.03 -12.52 -16.04
C ARG A 70 19.02 -13.61 -15.70
N LYS A 71 19.34 -14.86 -16.00
CA LYS A 71 18.52 -16.02 -15.65
C LYS A 71 18.35 -16.14 -14.13
N THR A 72 19.42 -15.99 -13.39
CA THR A 72 19.42 -16.01 -11.92
C THR A 72 18.56 -14.86 -11.36
N ILE A 73 18.75 -13.63 -11.82
CA ILE A 73 17.98 -12.46 -11.40
C ILE A 73 16.49 -12.67 -11.69
N THR A 74 16.16 -13.18 -12.89
CA THR A 74 14.75 -13.46 -13.26
C THR A 74 14.12 -14.52 -12.36
N ALA A 75 14.86 -15.56 -11.99
CA ALA A 75 14.39 -16.62 -11.11
C ALA A 75 14.15 -16.13 -9.65
N LEU A 76 14.89 -15.11 -9.22
CA LEU A 76 14.69 -14.46 -7.92
C LEU A 76 13.51 -13.49 -7.91
N GLY A 77 13.01 -13.11 -9.08
CA GLY A 77 11.85 -12.24 -9.25
C GLY A 77 10.51 -13.00 -9.15
N GLY A 78 9.44 -12.35 -9.58
CA GLY A 78 8.11 -12.94 -9.65
C GLY A 78 7.62 -13.48 -8.31
N THR A 79 7.10 -14.69 -8.30
CA THR A 79 6.54 -15.34 -7.10
C THR A 79 7.56 -15.57 -5.99
N ALA A 80 8.82 -15.83 -6.34
CA ALA A 80 9.89 -15.98 -5.34
C ALA A 80 10.15 -14.66 -4.59
N PHE A 81 10.13 -13.54 -5.29
CA PHE A 81 10.23 -12.22 -4.68
C PHE A 81 8.97 -11.91 -3.86
N ALA A 82 7.78 -12.15 -4.40
CA ALA A 82 6.51 -11.93 -3.70
C ALA A 82 6.44 -12.70 -2.38
N ALA A 83 6.88 -13.96 -2.34
CA ALA A 83 6.94 -14.74 -1.12
C ALA A 83 7.85 -14.12 -0.04
N ARG A 84 8.96 -13.51 -0.45
CA ARG A 84 9.87 -12.80 0.48
C ARG A 84 9.26 -11.51 1.01
N MET A 85 8.36 -10.89 0.26
CA MET A 85 7.67 -9.67 0.71
C MET A 85 6.70 -9.93 1.87
N GLY A 86 6.37 -11.18 2.19
CA GLY A 86 5.64 -11.55 3.41
C GLY A 86 6.35 -11.07 4.70
N ALA A 87 7.67 -10.89 4.69
CA ALA A 87 8.40 -10.26 5.79
C ALA A 87 7.97 -8.81 6.08
N MET A 88 7.33 -8.14 5.11
CA MET A 88 6.78 -6.80 5.32
C MET A 88 5.62 -6.80 6.31
N ASP A 89 4.82 -7.86 6.35
CA ASP A 89 3.70 -7.98 7.30
C ASP A 89 4.22 -8.05 8.75
N GLU A 90 5.31 -8.79 8.96
CA GLU A 90 5.97 -8.84 10.27
C GLU A 90 6.57 -7.47 10.65
N ALA A 91 7.18 -6.78 9.70
CA ALA A 91 7.73 -5.45 9.92
C ALA A 91 6.64 -4.41 10.24
N ILE A 92 5.49 -4.47 9.55
CA ILE A 92 4.32 -3.62 9.81
C ILE A 92 3.74 -3.89 11.20
N ASN A 93 3.58 -5.16 11.58
CA ASN A 93 3.08 -5.55 12.90
C ASN A 93 4.03 -5.11 14.02
N SER A 94 5.33 -5.27 13.82
CA SER A 94 6.36 -4.81 14.75
C SER A 94 6.36 -3.28 14.90
N ALA A 95 6.16 -2.56 13.79
CA ALA A 95 6.04 -1.11 13.79
C ALA A 95 4.78 -0.66 14.55
N LEU A 96 3.65 -1.31 14.33
CA LEU A 96 2.40 -1.02 15.06
C LEU A 96 2.58 -1.22 16.56
N LYS A 97 3.25 -2.33 16.97
CA LYS A 97 3.56 -2.56 18.38
C LYS A 97 4.44 -1.46 18.96
N ARG A 98 5.50 -1.04 18.27
CA ARG A 98 6.37 0.06 18.71
C ARG A 98 5.63 1.38 18.88
N LEU A 99 4.72 1.70 17.98
CA LEU A 99 3.87 2.88 18.07
C LEU A 99 2.94 2.81 19.29
N SER A 100 2.33 1.65 19.53
CA SER A 100 1.49 1.39 20.70
C SER A 100 2.26 1.50 22.01
N ASP A 101 3.45 0.90 22.10
CA ASP A 101 4.33 0.99 23.25
C ASP A 101 4.78 2.45 23.52
N GLY A 102 4.86 3.27 22.45
CA GLY A 102 5.11 4.70 22.50
C GLY A 102 3.88 5.57 22.82
N GLY A 103 2.73 4.95 23.11
CA GLY A 103 1.50 5.66 23.53
C GLY A 103 0.54 6.01 22.39
N VAL A 104 0.82 5.61 21.15
CA VAL A 104 -0.11 5.80 20.03
C VAL A 104 -1.32 4.87 20.18
N LYS A 105 -2.52 5.45 20.25
CA LYS A 105 -3.75 4.69 20.45
C LYS A 105 -4.23 4.11 19.10
N THR A 106 -4.58 2.84 19.08
CA THR A 106 -5.26 2.22 17.94
C THR A 106 -6.74 2.11 18.22
N VAL A 107 -7.56 2.59 17.30
CA VAL A 107 -9.02 2.57 17.37
C VAL A 107 -9.58 1.90 16.12
N GLU A 108 -10.47 0.95 16.31
CA GLU A 108 -11.21 0.34 15.20
C GLU A 108 -12.35 1.27 14.75
N ALA A 109 -12.47 1.44 13.44
CA ALA A 109 -13.57 2.22 12.88
C ALA A 109 -14.91 1.54 13.15
N SER A 110 -15.94 2.32 13.47
CA SER A 110 -17.28 1.79 13.67
C SER A 110 -17.79 1.10 12.39
N PRO A 111 -18.73 0.12 12.52
CA PRO A 111 -19.35 -0.51 11.35
C PRO A 111 -19.99 0.52 10.39
N GLN A 112 -20.60 1.57 10.95
CA GLN A 112 -21.22 2.65 10.16
C GLN A 112 -20.15 3.41 9.35
N LEU A 113 -19.04 3.83 10.00
CA LEU A 113 -17.97 4.55 9.32
C LEU A 113 -17.33 3.69 8.22
N ASN A 114 -17.10 2.41 8.47
CA ASN A 114 -16.60 1.49 7.43
C ASN A 114 -17.55 1.41 6.24
N ALA A 115 -18.86 1.31 6.48
CA ALA A 115 -19.88 1.26 5.41
C ALA A 115 -19.92 2.57 4.61
N ASP A 116 -19.88 3.71 5.28
CA ASP A 116 -19.92 5.03 4.65
C ASP A 116 -18.68 5.27 3.77
N LEU A 117 -17.51 4.93 4.27
CA LEU A 117 -16.26 5.03 3.51
C LEU A 117 -16.26 4.08 2.30
N LYS A 118 -16.69 2.83 2.48
CA LYS A 118 -16.80 1.87 1.39
C LYS A 118 -17.74 2.38 0.28
N LYS A 119 -18.86 2.98 0.66
CA LYS A 119 -19.78 3.63 -0.28
C LYS A 119 -19.14 4.84 -0.96
N ALA A 120 -18.45 5.68 -0.20
CA ALA A 120 -17.79 6.87 -0.74
C ALA A 120 -16.70 6.55 -1.76
N TYR A 121 -16.00 5.40 -1.62
CA TYR A 121 -14.94 4.98 -2.52
C TYR A 121 -15.39 3.99 -3.62
N ALA A 122 -16.67 3.62 -3.68
CA ALA A 122 -17.18 2.63 -4.66
C ALA A 122 -16.92 3.05 -6.12
N PHE A 123 -16.95 4.36 -6.41
CA PHE A 123 -16.71 4.91 -7.74
C PHE A 123 -15.31 4.61 -8.30
N LEU A 124 -14.31 4.39 -7.43
CA LEU A 124 -12.93 4.14 -7.86
C LEU A 124 -12.81 2.86 -8.71
N ALA A 125 -13.59 1.83 -8.41
CA ALA A 125 -13.60 0.59 -9.19
C ALA A 125 -14.14 0.84 -10.61
N GLU A 126 -15.20 1.64 -10.72
CA GLU A 126 -15.80 1.98 -12.02
C GLU A 126 -14.87 2.87 -12.85
N GLU A 127 -14.22 3.86 -12.22
CA GLU A 127 -13.22 4.70 -12.89
C GLU A 127 -12.03 3.88 -13.38
N TRP A 128 -11.54 2.95 -12.55
CA TRP A 128 -10.44 2.07 -12.92
C TRP A 128 -10.82 1.18 -14.12
N VAL A 129 -12.02 0.57 -14.12
CA VAL A 129 -12.50 -0.25 -15.24
C VAL A 129 -12.55 0.56 -16.53
N LYS A 130 -13.05 1.80 -16.47
CA LYS A 130 -13.08 2.71 -17.64
C LYS A 130 -11.69 3.04 -18.14
N GLU A 131 -10.75 3.33 -17.22
CA GLU A 131 -9.39 3.73 -17.59
C GLU A 131 -8.60 2.60 -18.23
N VAL A 132 -8.66 1.39 -17.67
CA VAL A 132 -7.95 0.24 -18.26
C VAL A 132 -8.60 -0.22 -19.57
N GLY A 133 -9.92 -0.04 -19.72
CA GLY A 133 -10.64 -0.29 -20.97
C GLY A 133 -10.12 0.51 -22.16
N LYS A 134 -9.65 1.75 -21.93
CA LYS A 134 -8.99 2.57 -22.96
C LYS A 134 -7.69 1.95 -23.48
N ARG A 135 -7.12 1.03 -22.75
CA ARG A 135 -5.89 0.28 -23.10
C ARG A 135 -6.18 -1.13 -23.62
N GLY A 136 -7.44 -1.44 -23.90
CA GLY A 136 -7.88 -2.75 -24.42
C GLY A 136 -7.91 -3.86 -23.34
N ILE A 137 -7.94 -3.50 -22.07
CA ILE A 137 -8.04 -4.46 -20.97
C ILE A 137 -9.50 -4.58 -20.52
N ASP A 138 -10.01 -5.82 -20.42
CA ASP A 138 -11.29 -6.09 -19.76
C ASP A 138 -11.14 -5.86 -18.24
N GLY A 139 -11.39 -4.64 -17.82
CA GLY A 139 -11.27 -4.25 -16.43
C GLY A 139 -12.26 -4.97 -15.50
N THR A 140 -13.44 -5.32 -16.01
CA THR A 140 -14.45 -6.04 -15.22
C THR A 140 -13.99 -7.46 -14.93
N ALA A 141 -13.53 -8.19 -15.94
CA ALA A 141 -12.98 -9.53 -15.77
C ALA A 141 -11.74 -9.52 -14.87
N ALA A 142 -10.84 -8.57 -15.07
CA ALA A 142 -9.64 -8.42 -14.25
C ALA A 142 -9.97 -8.15 -12.77
N LEU A 143 -10.93 -7.28 -12.49
CA LEU A 143 -11.36 -6.94 -11.13
C LEU A 143 -12.07 -8.13 -10.45
N THR A 144 -12.89 -8.87 -11.19
CA THR A 144 -13.55 -10.10 -10.71
C THR A 144 -12.50 -11.15 -10.35
N PHE A 145 -11.57 -11.43 -11.25
CA PHE A 145 -10.47 -12.36 -11.00
C PHE A 145 -9.66 -12.02 -9.75
N TYR A 146 -9.31 -10.74 -9.58
CA TYR A 146 -8.59 -10.28 -8.40
C TYR A 146 -9.38 -10.50 -7.11
N ARG A 147 -10.66 -10.14 -7.10
CA ARG A 147 -11.53 -10.28 -5.92
C ARG A 147 -11.72 -11.73 -5.50
N GLU A 148 -11.90 -12.64 -6.45
CA GLU A 148 -12.02 -14.08 -6.19
C GLU A 148 -10.75 -14.64 -5.55
N ARG A 149 -9.56 -14.21 -6.00
CA ARG A 149 -8.28 -14.64 -5.44
C ARG A 149 -8.06 -14.12 -4.02
N VAL A 150 -8.32 -12.85 -3.77
CA VAL A 150 -8.18 -12.23 -2.44
C VAL A 150 -9.15 -12.85 -1.42
N VAL A 151 -10.31 -13.34 -1.84
CA VAL A 151 -11.26 -14.02 -0.94
C VAL A 151 -10.86 -15.48 -0.70
N ALA A 152 -10.30 -16.15 -1.71
CA ALA A 152 -9.87 -17.54 -1.60
C ALA A 152 -8.67 -17.75 -0.64
N ASP A 153 -7.85 -16.72 -0.46
CA ASP A 153 -6.64 -16.75 0.37
C ASP A 153 -6.89 -16.30 1.84
N LYS A 154 -8.16 -16.09 2.25
CA LYS A 154 -8.59 -15.80 3.63
C LYS A 154 -9.13 -17.05 4.32
#